data_6bcf4f74495608dfc7a0c63869acfd8b
#
_entry.id   6bcf4f74495608dfc7a0c63869acfd8b
#
_cell.length_a   1.000
_cell.length_b   1.000
_cell.length_c   1.000
_cell.angle_alpha   90.00
_cell.angle_beta   90.00
_cell.angle_gamma   90.00
#
_symmetry.space_group_name_H-M   'P 1'
#
loop_
_entity.id
_entity.type
_entity.pdbx_description
1 polymer ?
#
loop_
_entity_poly.entity_id
_entity_poly.type
_entity_poly.pdbx_seq_one_letter_code
_entity_poly.pdbx_strand_id
1 'polypeptide(L)'
;ITSKTRLRLLIKFFLNIANKGYLNSLANEFGESTNSVRKELNNLSSAGYLEKHNQNNKVIYKANASHPLFKIIQKIVHKHLGIEEILETVYNRIGDVKKIMILGDYAKGIDSGLIEILIVGDNINKEYLDEIAPKIELKIKRKVSFFVSNKSLKQNSLTIFEA
;
A
#
# COMPACT_ATOMS: atom_id res chain seq x y z
N ILE A 1 0.92 11.45 -13.19
CA ILE A 1 2.14 11.37 -12.39
C ILE A 1 3.27 10.89 -13.29
N THR A 2 4.26 11.74 -13.53
CA THR A 2 5.34 11.45 -14.47
C THR A 2 6.66 11.03 -13.80
N SER A 3 6.89 11.45 -12.56
CA SER A 3 8.11 11.14 -11.81
C SER A 3 8.01 9.78 -11.12
N LYS A 4 8.94 8.89 -11.40
CA LYS A 4 9.04 7.59 -10.70
C LYS A 4 9.27 7.77 -9.20
N THR A 5 10.11 8.72 -8.82
CA THR A 5 10.38 9.02 -7.42
C THR A 5 9.12 9.51 -6.70
N ARG A 6 8.37 10.41 -7.32
CA ARG A 6 7.10 10.89 -6.77
C ARG A 6 6.12 9.74 -6.57
N LEU A 7 5.97 8.89 -7.58
CA LEU A 7 5.06 7.75 -7.50
C LEU A 7 5.44 6.81 -6.36
N ARG A 8 6.73 6.49 -6.20
CA ARG A 8 7.21 5.65 -5.10
C ARG A 8 6.90 6.27 -3.73
N LEU A 9 7.08 7.58 -3.59
CA LEU A 9 6.73 8.28 -2.35
C LEU A 9 5.24 8.26 -2.07
N LEU A 10 4.41 8.46 -3.09
CA LEU A 10 2.95 8.39 -2.93
C LEU A 10 2.51 7.00 -2.51
N ILE A 11 3.05 5.95 -3.10
CA ILE A 11 2.76 4.58 -2.69
C ILE A 11 3.19 4.36 -1.24
N LYS A 12 4.41 4.76 -0.89
CA LYS A 12 4.96 4.59 0.46
C LYS A 12 4.05 5.18 1.54
N PHE A 13 3.62 6.41 1.34
CA PHE A 13 2.92 7.16 2.38
C PHE A 13 1.40 7.07 2.31
N PHE A 14 0.83 6.88 1.12
CA PHE A 14 -0.63 6.90 0.95
C PHE A 14 -1.27 5.52 0.87
N LEU A 15 -0.52 4.47 0.55
CA LEU A 15 -1.04 3.12 0.65
C LEU A 15 -1.28 2.75 2.11
N ASN A 16 -0.30 2.99 2.96
CA ASN A 16 -0.42 2.76 4.40
C ASN A 16 -0.02 4.04 5.16
N ILE A 17 -1.00 4.71 5.73
CA ILE A 17 -0.82 5.96 6.45
C ILE A 17 0.13 5.84 7.65
N ALA A 18 0.30 4.63 8.20
CA ALA A 18 1.22 4.40 9.31
C ALA A 18 2.69 4.46 8.90
N ASN A 19 2.99 4.41 7.60
CA ASN A 19 4.36 4.44 7.12
C ASN A 19 5.00 5.82 7.35
N LYS A 20 6.24 5.77 7.82
CA LYS A 20 7.09 6.95 8.02
C LYS A 20 8.43 6.70 7.33
N GLY A 21 9.13 7.76 7.03
CA GLY A 21 10.45 7.62 6.43
C GLY A 21 11.25 8.92 6.50
N TYR A 22 12.56 8.78 6.38
CA TYR A 22 13.48 9.90 6.28
C TYR A 22 14.31 9.77 5.01
N LEU A 23 14.91 10.88 4.59
CA LEU A 23 15.55 11.02 3.28
C LEU A 23 16.49 9.87 2.93
N ASN A 24 17.45 9.59 3.82
CA ASN A 24 18.49 8.59 3.51
C ASN A 24 17.93 7.17 3.42
N SER A 25 17.00 6.81 4.31
CA SER A 25 16.37 5.48 4.26
C SER A 25 15.50 5.32 3.03
N LEU A 26 14.76 6.35 2.64
CA LEU A 26 13.91 6.31 1.45
C LEU A 26 14.76 6.21 0.17
N ALA A 27 15.83 6.99 0.07
CA ALA A 27 16.73 6.92 -1.08
C ALA A 27 17.36 5.54 -1.20
N ASN A 28 17.79 4.95 -0.09
CA ASN A 28 18.35 3.61 -0.06
C ASN A 28 17.30 2.55 -0.45
N GLU A 29 16.11 2.64 0.12
CA GLU A 29 15.00 1.73 -0.19
C GLU A 29 14.63 1.78 -1.68
N PHE A 30 14.62 2.97 -2.29
CA PHE A 30 14.25 3.15 -3.68
C PHE A 30 15.40 2.89 -4.66
N GLY A 31 16.63 2.79 -4.18
CA GLY A 31 17.81 2.73 -5.06
C GLY A 31 17.99 4.01 -5.86
N GLU A 32 17.66 5.16 -5.30
CA GLU A 32 17.72 6.47 -5.96
C GLU A 32 18.64 7.42 -5.21
N SER A 33 19.06 8.50 -5.90
CA SER A 33 19.89 9.51 -5.28
C SER A 33 19.14 10.28 -4.20
N THR A 34 19.85 10.75 -3.18
CA THR A 34 19.26 11.59 -2.14
C THR A 34 18.72 12.91 -2.72
N ASN A 35 19.34 13.43 -3.77
CA ASN A 35 18.87 14.67 -4.42
C ASN A 35 17.50 14.51 -5.06
N SER A 36 17.27 13.40 -5.77
CA SER A 36 15.97 13.11 -6.39
C SER A 36 14.88 12.96 -5.34
N VAL A 37 15.17 12.23 -4.28
CA VAL A 37 14.20 12.00 -3.20
C VAL A 37 13.95 13.29 -2.41
N ARG A 38 15.00 14.06 -2.11
CA ARG A 38 14.87 15.35 -1.41
C ARG A 38 13.96 16.32 -2.18
N LYS A 39 14.16 16.42 -3.49
CA LYS A 39 13.36 17.30 -4.33
C LYS A 39 11.87 16.97 -4.22
N GLU A 40 11.51 15.70 -4.36
CA GLU A 40 10.13 15.27 -4.29
C GLU A 40 9.55 15.36 -2.87
N LEU A 41 10.32 15.05 -1.84
CA LEU A 41 9.90 15.24 -0.45
C LEU A 41 9.58 16.71 -0.17
N ASN A 42 10.43 17.63 -0.66
CA ASN A 42 10.21 19.06 -0.50
C ASN A 42 8.95 19.52 -1.26
N ASN A 43 8.75 19.04 -2.48
CA ASN A 43 7.57 19.38 -3.27
C ASN A 43 6.28 18.92 -2.57
N LEU A 44 6.25 17.68 -2.10
CA LEU A 44 5.08 17.12 -1.44
C LEU A 44 4.82 17.77 -0.08
N SER A 45 5.87 18.09 0.67
CA SER A 45 5.74 18.77 1.96
C SER A 45 5.27 20.21 1.80
N SER A 46 5.82 20.94 0.83
CA SER A 46 5.42 22.32 0.54
C SER A 46 3.96 22.43 0.12
N ALA A 47 3.47 21.43 -0.60
CA ALA A 47 2.06 21.36 -1.01
C ALA A 47 1.13 20.84 0.11
N GLY A 48 1.69 20.46 1.25
CA GLY A 48 0.93 19.97 2.40
C GLY A 48 0.50 18.51 2.33
N TYR A 49 0.96 17.75 1.34
CA TYR A 49 0.62 16.33 1.23
C TYR A 49 1.34 15.46 2.25
N LEU A 50 2.55 15.86 2.63
CA LEU A 50 3.32 15.23 3.69
C LEU A 50 3.51 16.18 4.86
N GLU A 51 3.51 15.62 6.05
CA GLU A 51 3.96 16.29 7.27
C GLU A 51 5.39 15.88 7.55
N LYS A 52 6.17 16.78 8.16
CA LYS A 52 7.53 16.49 8.58
C LYS A 52 7.74 16.86 10.04
N HIS A 53 8.47 16.01 10.74
CA HIS A 53 8.80 16.19 12.15
C HIS A 53 10.29 15.98 12.37
N ASN A 54 10.88 16.76 13.26
CA ASN A 54 12.26 16.55 13.70
C ASN A 54 12.26 15.51 14.82
N GLN A 55 13.05 14.46 14.67
CA GLN A 55 13.22 13.43 15.69
C GLN A 55 14.67 12.93 15.64
N ASN A 56 15.40 13.00 16.76
CA ASN A 56 16.77 12.53 16.89
C ASN A 56 17.69 13.04 15.76
N ASN A 57 17.65 14.35 15.50
CA ASN A 57 18.42 15.04 14.45
C ASN A 57 18.07 14.59 13.02
N LYS A 58 16.95 13.93 12.84
CA LYS A 58 16.44 13.51 11.52
C LYS A 58 15.08 14.13 11.25
N VAL A 59 14.81 14.43 9.99
CA VAL A 59 13.48 14.84 9.55
C VAL A 59 12.71 13.60 9.10
N ILE A 60 11.64 13.31 9.80
CA ILE A 60 10.76 12.19 9.48
C ILE A 60 9.52 12.70 8.75
N TYR A 61 9.18 12.04 7.66
CA TYR A 61 8.03 12.37 6.82
C TYR A 61 6.93 11.34 7.01
N LYS A 62 5.68 11.79 6.93
CA LYS A 62 4.49 10.93 6.90
C LYS A 62 3.38 11.61 6.10
N ALA A 63 2.37 10.86 5.69
CA ALA A 63 1.23 11.42 4.99
C ALA A 63 0.45 12.37 5.88
N ASN A 64 -0.03 13.48 5.30
CA ASN A 64 -0.94 14.40 5.97
C ASN A 64 -2.38 13.99 5.67
N ALA A 65 -2.99 13.25 6.59
CA ALA A 65 -4.37 12.78 6.45
C ALA A 65 -5.41 13.90 6.47
N SER A 66 -5.04 15.10 6.94
CA SER A 66 -5.93 16.25 6.98
C SER A 66 -5.97 17.03 5.67
N HIS A 67 -5.11 16.71 4.71
CA HIS A 67 -5.11 17.39 3.42
C HIS A 67 -6.42 17.10 2.68
N PRO A 68 -7.06 18.12 2.07
CA PRO A 68 -8.34 17.92 1.36
C PRO A 68 -8.30 16.86 0.26
N LEU A 69 -7.15 16.62 -0.36
CA LEU A 69 -6.98 15.64 -1.43
C LEU A 69 -6.44 14.29 -0.95
N PHE A 70 -6.28 14.09 0.35
CA PHE A 70 -5.71 12.86 0.90
C PHE A 70 -6.43 11.59 0.38
N LYS A 71 -7.76 11.56 0.51
CA LYS A 71 -8.54 10.39 0.10
C LYS A 71 -8.49 10.16 -1.41
N ILE A 72 -8.44 11.24 -2.18
CA ILE A 72 -8.35 11.16 -3.65
C ILE A 72 -7.00 10.56 -4.06
N ILE A 73 -5.91 11.03 -3.46
CA ILE A 73 -4.57 10.49 -3.74
C ILE A 73 -4.48 9.02 -3.32
N GLN A 74 -5.03 8.67 -2.16
CA GLN A 74 -5.08 7.29 -1.70
C GLN A 74 -5.83 6.41 -2.70
N LYS A 75 -6.92 6.89 -3.24
CA LYS A 75 -7.70 6.19 -4.28
C LYS A 75 -6.90 6.01 -5.58
N ILE A 76 -6.14 7.02 -5.98
CA ILE A 76 -5.24 6.93 -7.13
C ILE A 76 -4.19 5.84 -6.90
N VAL A 77 -3.59 5.79 -5.72
CA VAL A 77 -2.60 4.77 -5.36
C VAL A 77 -3.23 3.38 -5.40
N HIS A 78 -4.40 3.20 -4.80
CA HIS A 78 -5.13 1.93 -4.84
C HIS A 78 -5.43 1.49 -6.27
N LYS A 79 -5.86 2.42 -7.11
CA LYS A 79 -6.16 2.13 -8.52
C LYS A 79 -4.91 1.73 -9.30
N HIS A 80 -3.82 2.44 -9.08
CA HIS A 80 -2.54 2.14 -9.72
C HIS A 80 -2.02 0.75 -9.38
N LEU A 81 -2.17 0.33 -8.13
CA LEU A 81 -1.71 -0.98 -7.64
C LEU A 81 -2.66 -2.13 -7.95
N GLY A 82 -3.90 -1.84 -8.33
CA GLY A 82 -4.91 -2.87 -8.59
C GLY A 82 -5.62 -3.36 -7.34
N ILE A 83 -5.57 -2.63 -6.24
CA ILE A 83 -6.23 -3.01 -4.98
C ILE A 83 -7.75 -3.12 -5.17
N GLU A 84 -8.35 -2.20 -5.92
CA GLU A 84 -9.80 -2.23 -6.18
C GLU A 84 -10.21 -3.48 -6.94
N GLU A 85 -9.44 -3.89 -7.95
CA GLU A 85 -9.68 -5.10 -8.72
C GLU A 85 -9.64 -6.35 -7.84
N ILE A 86 -8.69 -6.40 -6.92
CA ILE A 86 -8.58 -7.50 -5.95
C ILE A 86 -9.82 -7.54 -5.07
N LEU A 87 -10.21 -6.40 -4.49
CA LEU A 87 -11.37 -6.32 -3.59
C LEU A 87 -12.66 -6.71 -4.29
N GLU A 88 -12.92 -6.20 -5.48
CA GLU A 88 -14.12 -6.51 -6.25
C GLU A 88 -14.23 -7.99 -6.57
N THR A 89 -13.12 -8.62 -6.95
CA THR A 89 -13.10 -10.03 -7.33
C THR A 89 -13.27 -10.93 -6.11
N VAL A 90 -12.64 -10.58 -5.00
CA VAL A 90 -12.62 -11.38 -3.79
C VAL A 90 -13.95 -11.29 -3.02
N TYR A 91 -14.54 -10.10 -2.96
CA TYR A 91 -15.67 -9.81 -2.08
C TYR A 91 -16.92 -10.65 -2.37
N ASN A 92 -17.21 -10.95 -3.63
CA ASN A 92 -18.52 -11.46 -4.04
C ASN A 92 -18.71 -12.99 -3.98
N ARG A 93 -17.62 -13.78 -3.84
CA ARG A 93 -17.75 -15.25 -4.05
C ARG A 93 -16.92 -16.13 -3.11
N ILE A 94 -16.26 -15.58 -2.11
CA ILE A 94 -15.27 -16.37 -1.36
C ILE A 94 -15.71 -16.87 0.00
N GLY A 95 -16.88 -16.45 0.49
CA GLY A 95 -17.39 -16.89 1.80
C GLY A 95 -17.64 -15.74 2.75
N ASP A 96 -17.59 -16.03 4.05
CA ASP A 96 -17.88 -15.07 5.11
C ASP A 96 -16.63 -14.27 5.47
N VAL A 97 -16.34 -13.24 4.69
CA VAL A 97 -15.17 -12.40 4.88
C VAL A 97 -15.40 -11.38 5.97
N LYS A 98 -14.51 -11.37 6.96
CA LYS A 98 -14.51 -10.37 8.05
C LYS A 98 -13.52 -9.26 7.79
N LYS A 99 -12.33 -9.58 7.29
CA LYS A 99 -11.28 -8.64 6.97
C LYS A 99 -10.51 -9.08 5.74
N ILE A 100 -10.00 -8.12 5.00
CA ILE A 100 -8.99 -8.34 3.98
C ILE A 100 -7.80 -7.45 4.33
N MET A 101 -6.62 -8.05 4.41
CA MET A 101 -5.40 -7.38 4.83
C MET A 101 -4.30 -7.55 3.80
N ILE A 102 -3.52 -6.51 3.61
CA ILE A 102 -2.28 -6.56 2.84
C ILE A 102 -1.13 -6.85 3.79
N LEU A 103 -0.28 -7.78 3.41
CA LEU A 103 0.91 -8.18 4.16
C LEU A 103 2.18 -7.80 3.38
N GLY A 104 3.33 -8.03 4.00
CA GLY A 104 4.63 -7.95 3.35
C GLY A 104 4.99 -6.56 2.82
N ASP A 105 5.62 -6.53 1.65
CA ASP A 105 6.19 -5.31 1.08
C ASP A 105 5.14 -4.21 0.85
N TYR A 106 3.96 -4.57 0.37
CA TYR A 106 2.91 -3.57 0.13
C TYR A 106 2.37 -2.94 1.42
N ALA A 107 2.33 -3.68 2.52
CA ALA A 107 2.00 -3.10 3.83
C ALA A 107 3.03 -2.05 4.25
N LYS A 108 4.28 -2.21 3.81
CA LYS A 108 5.37 -1.25 4.03
C LYS A 108 5.42 -0.14 2.98
N GLY A 109 4.51 -0.15 2.00
CA GLY A 109 4.45 0.83 0.93
C GLY A 109 5.50 0.63 -0.16
N ILE A 110 5.93 -0.59 -0.40
CA ILE A 110 6.92 -0.96 -1.42
C ILE A 110 6.22 -1.74 -2.53
N ASP A 111 6.26 -1.23 -3.75
CA ASP A 111 5.70 -1.90 -4.93
C ASP A 111 6.72 -2.91 -5.48
N SER A 112 6.84 -4.06 -4.81
CA SER A 112 7.82 -5.09 -5.14
C SER A 112 7.38 -6.04 -6.26
N GLY A 113 6.10 -6.05 -6.59
CA GLY A 113 5.56 -6.94 -7.61
C GLY A 113 4.84 -8.17 -7.09
N LEU A 114 4.90 -8.45 -5.78
CA LEU A 114 4.15 -9.53 -5.15
C LEU A 114 3.25 -8.96 -4.06
N ILE A 115 1.95 -8.99 -4.30
CA ILE A 115 0.95 -8.57 -3.32
C ILE A 115 0.50 -9.78 -2.52
N GLU A 116 0.74 -9.74 -1.21
CA GLU A 116 0.31 -10.79 -0.28
C GLU A 116 -0.97 -10.34 0.42
N ILE A 117 -2.02 -11.12 0.25
CA ILE A 117 -3.35 -10.81 0.78
C ILE A 117 -3.75 -11.87 1.81
N LEU A 118 -4.10 -11.42 3.00
CA LEU A 118 -4.68 -12.26 4.03
C LEU A 118 -6.19 -12.02 4.07
N ILE A 119 -6.95 -13.09 3.87
CA ILE A 119 -8.40 -13.06 4.00
C ILE A 119 -8.76 -13.68 5.35
N VAL A 120 -9.35 -12.87 6.21
CA VAL A 120 -9.79 -13.29 7.53
C VAL A 120 -11.31 -13.53 7.48
N GLY A 121 -11.71 -14.72 7.85
CA GLY A 121 -13.13 -15.07 7.84
C GLY A 121 -13.36 -16.54 8.02
N ASP A 122 -14.61 -16.95 7.86
CA ASP A 122 -15.06 -18.32 7.99
C ASP A 122 -15.57 -18.86 6.65
N ASN A 123 -15.44 -20.16 6.44
CA ASN A 123 -15.93 -20.82 5.24
C ASN A 123 -15.39 -20.22 3.94
N ILE A 124 -14.13 -19.83 3.93
CA ILE A 124 -13.50 -19.20 2.78
C ILE A 124 -13.20 -20.24 1.70
N ASN A 125 -13.63 -19.97 0.49
CA ASN A 125 -13.43 -20.85 -0.66
C ASN A 125 -12.01 -20.67 -1.23
N LYS A 126 -11.07 -21.47 -0.74
CA LYS A 126 -9.67 -21.42 -1.17
C LYS A 126 -9.47 -21.83 -2.62
N GLU A 127 -10.26 -22.77 -3.13
CA GLU A 127 -10.18 -23.19 -4.52
C GLU A 127 -10.50 -22.05 -5.47
N TYR A 128 -11.52 -21.26 -5.12
CA TYR A 128 -11.89 -20.09 -5.91
C TYR A 128 -10.75 -19.03 -5.92
N LEU A 129 -10.09 -18.83 -4.77
CA LEU A 129 -8.94 -17.92 -4.70
C LEU A 129 -7.81 -18.38 -5.62
N ASP A 130 -7.50 -19.66 -5.63
CA ASP A 130 -6.48 -20.23 -6.52
C ASP A 130 -6.85 -20.07 -8.00
N GLU A 131 -8.13 -20.19 -8.30
CA GLU A 131 -8.65 -20.02 -9.66
C GLU A 131 -8.56 -18.57 -10.15
N ILE A 132 -8.90 -17.60 -9.30
CA ILE A 132 -8.93 -16.18 -9.70
C ILE A 132 -7.59 -15.50 -9.65
N ALA A 133 -6.63 -16.00 -8.86
CA ALA A 133 -5.33 -15.36 -8.71
C ALA A 133 -4.64 -15.09 -10.05
N PRO A 134 -4.50 -16.07 -10.98
CA PRO A 134 -3.88 -15.80 -12.28
C PRO A 134 -4.63 -14.75 -13.11
N LYS A 135 -5.94 -14.71 -13.01
CA LYS A 135 -6.77 -13.73 -13.74
C LYS A 135 -6.53 -12.31 -13.22
N ILE A 136 -6.46 -12.16 -11.90
CA ILE A 136 -6.14 -10.87 -11.28
C ILE A 136 -4.73 -10.44 -11.67
N GLU A 137 -3.75 -11.35 -11.59
CA GLU A 137 -2.35 -11.08 -11.92
C GLU A 137 -2.18 -10.54 -13.34
N LEU A 138 -2.89 -11.08 -14.31
CA LEU A 138 -2.86 -10.58 -15.68
C LEU A 138 -3.41 -9.15 -15.78
N LYS A 139 -4.43 -8.85 -15.00
CA LYS A 139 -5.11 -7.55 -15.03
C LYS A 139 -4.30 -6.45 -14.37
N ILE A 140 -3.70 -6.74 -13.23
CA ILE A 140 -2.96 -5.74 -12.44
C ILE A 140 -1.46 -5.73 -12.69
N LYS A 141 -0.94 -6.72 -13.44
CA LYS A 141 0.50 -6.88 -13.79
C LYS A 141 1.38 -7.03 -12.55
N ARG A 142 0.87 -7.70 -11.53
CA ARG A 142 1.59 -8.05 -10.30
C ARG A 142 1.17 -9.44 -9.88
N LYS A 143 2.06 -10.14 -9.17
CA LYS A 143 1.72 -11.44 -8.60
C LYS A 143 0.88 -11.24 -7.34
N VAL A 144 -0.01 -12.17 -7.08
CA VAL A 144 -0.89 -12.13 -5.92
C VAL A 144 -0.83 -13.48 -5.21
N SER A 145 -0.57 -13.46 -3.90
CA SER A 145 -0.64 -14.63 -3.04
C SER A 145 -1.75 -14.44 -2.02
N PHE A 146 -2.66 -15.40 -1.95
CA PHE A 146 -3.75 -15.39 -0.99
C PHE A 146 -3.47 -16.32 0.18
N PHE A 147 -3.65 -15.80 1.38
CA PHE A 147 -3.61 -16.56 2.62
C PHE A 147 -4.98 -16.46 3.29
N VAL A 148 -5.39 -17.51 3.96
CA VAL A 148 -6.68 -17.57 4.64
C VAL A 148 -6.46 -17.92 6.11
N SER A 149 -7.10 -17.17 7.00
CA SER A 149 -7.05 -17.40 8.43
C SER A 149 -8.36 -16.98 9.09
N ASN A 150 -8.64 -17.51 10.27
CA ASN A 150 -9.73 -17.01 11.10
C ASN A 150 -9.27 -15.95 12.10
N LYS A 151 -7.97 -15.63 12.12
CA LYS A 151 -7.37 -14.65 13.01
C LYS A 151 -6.67 -13.55 12.21
N SER A 152 -6.83 -12.31 12.63
CA SER A 152 -6.14 -11.19 12.01
C SER A 152 -4.72 -11.05 12.55
N LEU A 153 -3.83 -10.47 11.72
CA LEU A 153 -2.48 -10.09 12.11
C LEU A 153 -2.46 -8.62 12.52
N LYS A 154 -1.70 -8.29 13.55
CA LYS A 154 -1.58 -6.92 14.06
C LYS A 154 -0.32 -6.20 13.56
N GLN A 155 0.73 -6.94 13.25
CA GLN A 155 2.02 -6.38 12.84
C GLN A 155 2.27 -6.57 11.35
N ASN A 156 2.94 -5.59 10.75
CA ASN A 156 3.33 -5.63 9.32
C ASN A 156 2.15 -5.95 8.39
N SER A 157 1.00 -5.35 8.67
CA SER A 157 -0.21 -5.56 7.90
C SER A 157 -1.00 -4.26 7.75
N LEU A 158 -1.81 -4.21 6.71
CA LEU A 158 -2.69 -3.09 6.43
C LEU A 158 -4.09 -3.63 6.14
N THR A 159 -5.08 -3.22 6.93
CA THR A 159 -6.47 -3.59 6.67
C THR A 159 -7.02 -2.75 5.53
N ILE A 160 -7.49 -3.39 4.47
CA ILE A 160 -8.10 -2.72 3.31
C ILE A 160 -9.61 -2.94 3.22
N PHE A 161 -10.14 -3.89 3.97
CA PHE A 161 -11.57 -4.14 4.10
C PHE A 161 -11.87 -4.70 5.48
N GLU A 162 -12.96 -4.25 6.09
CA GLU A 162 -13.47 -4.76 7.37
C GLU A 162 -15.00 -4.69 7.35
N ALA A 163 -15.61 -5.84 7.58
CA ALA A 163 -17.07 -5.96 7.62
C ALA A 163 -17.67 -5.38 8.91
#